data_baf7e2e9b01b880ec7d5382d881e8ea2
#
_entry.id   baf7e2e9b01b880ec7d5382d881e8ea2
#
_cell.length_a   1.000
_cell.length_b   1.000
_cell.length_c   1.000
_cell.angle_alpha   90.00
_cell.angle_beta   90.00
_cell.angle_gamma   90.00
#
_symmetry.space_group_name_H-M   'P 1'
#
loop_
_entity.id
_entity.type
_entity.pdbx_description
1 polymer ?
#
loop_
_entity_poly.entity_id
_entity_poly.type
_entity_poly.pdbx_seq_one_letter_code
_entity_poly.pdbx_strand_id
1 'polypeptide(L)'
;AGLLPASQPLVRRRPFRAPHHSISDAGMVGGGRIPRPGEISLAHHGVLFLDELPEFRRPVVEALRQPLEEGAIALGRATTTVRYPCRFMLVAAMNPCPCGYLGDVRHECLCSPRQIERYRARLSGPLLDRIDLHIEVPAVEVSDLAIDEHPQAESSAQIAVRVEAARQRQRQRFAQVANTHCNAEMESAGVRQHCRPLDTPAATLLRAAMERLGLSARAHDRILKVSRTIADLAASERIRVEHVAEAVQYRCLDRPTQAPLRSSLQESG
;
A
#
# COMPACT_ATOMS: atom_id res chain seq x y z
N ALA A 1 23.19 11.44 1.59
CA ALA A 1 22.48 12.73 1.56
C ALA A 1 23.12 13.82 2.43
N GLY A 2 24.22 13.49 3.18
CA GLY A 2 24.94 14.47 3.99
C GLY A 2 24.15 15.08 5.15
N LEU A 3 23.09 14.39 5.60
CA LEU A 3 22.16 14.90 6.63
C LEU A 3 22.42 14.31 8.01
N LEU A 4 23.36 13.38 8.15
CA LEU A 4 23.71 12.81 9.43
C LEU A 4 24.65 13.77 10.18
N PRO A 5 24.38 14.01 11.49
CA PRO A 5 25.34 14.72 12.34
C PRO A 5 26.68 13.96 12.37
N ALA A 6 27.79 14.67 12.44
CA ALA A 6 29.13 14.06 12.51
C ALA A 6 29.28 13.10 13.71
N SER A 7 28.48 13.31 14.77
CA SER A 7 28.44 12.47 15.98
C SER A 7 27.61 11.18 15.81
N GLN A 8 26.87 11.00 14.70
CA GLN A 8 26.00 9.86 14.50
C GLN A 8 26.28 9.20 13.15
N PRO A 9 27.32 8.37 13.01
CA PRO A 9 27.76 7.81 11.74
C PRO A 9 26.81 6.75 11.16
N LEU A 10 25.87 6.23 11.98
CA LEU A 10 24.96 5.16 11.58
C LEU A 10 23.51 5.45 12.00
N VAL A 11 22.57 5.33 11.06
CA VAL A 11 21.13 5.38 11.35
C VAL A 11 20.68 4.04 11.93
N ARG A 12 20.30 4.02 13.20
CA ARG A 12 19.81 2.82 13.90
C ARG A 12 18.29 2.64 13.82
N ARG A 13 17.55 3.72 13.59
CA ARG A 13 16.07 3.69 13.48
C ARG A 13 15.69 3.92 12.02
N ARG A 14 14.73 3.13 11.55
CA ARG A 14 14.17 3.37 10.21
C ARG A 14 13.52 4.74 10.16
N PRO A 15 13.72 5.53 9.09
CA PRO A 15 13.06 6.82 8.93
C PRO A 15 11.53 6.65 8.90
N PHE A 16 10.83 7.56 9.58
CA PHE A 16 9.39 7.75 9.46
C PHE A 16 9.15 9.19 9.00
N ARG A 17 8.57 9.35 7.81
CA ARG A 17 8.30 10.64 7.20
C ARG A 17 6.80 10.80 7.01
N ALA A 18 6.23 11.90 7.54
CA ALA A 18 4.81 12.20 7.47
C ALA A 18 4.62 13.67 7.04
N PRO A 19 4.88 14.00 5.78
CA PRO A 19 4.68 15.37 5.31
C PRO A 19 3.19 15.72 5.27
N HIS A 20 2.88 16.97 5.61
CA HIS A 20 1.54 17.50 5.49
C HIS A 20 1.11 17.63 4.01
N HIS A 21 -0.18 17.50 3.70
CA HIS A 21 -0.69 17.53 2.32
C HIS A 21 -0.42 18.85 1.57
N SER A 22 -0.11 19.95 2.28
CA SER A 22 0.29 21.24 1.68
C SER A 22 1.74 21.27 1.17
N ILE A 23 2.51 20.19 1.32
CA ILE A 23 3.91 20.12 0.88
C ILE A 23 4.05 20.46 -0.61
N SER A 24 5.13 21.15 -0.97
CA SER A 24 5.45 21.46 -2.36
C SER A 24 6.03 20.23 -3.10
N ASP A 25 5.96 20.23 -4.43
CA ASP A 25 6.56 19.20 -5.28
C ASP A 25 8.06 19.05 -4.98
N ALA A 26 8.77 20.17 -4.83
CA ALA A 26 10.18 20.18 -4.45
C ALA A 26 10.43 19.66 -3.04
N GLY A 27 9.51 19.87 -2.10
CA GLY A 27 9.58 19.27 -0.76
C GLY A 27 9.42 17.76 -0.79
N MET A 28 8.47 17.26 -1.59
CA MET A 28 8.19 15.83 -1.71
C MET A 28 9.30 15.08 -2.49
N VAL A 29 9.62 15.57 -3.67
CA VAL A 29 10.53 14.90 -4.62
C VAL A 29 11.98 15.28 -4.37
N GLY A 30 12.20 16.50 -3.99
CA GLY A 30 13.51 17.12 -3.93
C GLY A 30 13.72 18.14 -5.05
N GLY A 31 14.86 18.79 -5.03
CA GLY A 31 15.20 19.80 -6.02
C GLY A 31 16.04 20.94 -5.46
N GLY A 32 15.93 22.11 -6.06
CA GLY A 32 16.69 23.30 -5.67
C GLY A 32 17.85 23.59 -6.60
N ARG A 33 18.55 24.72 -6.39
CA ARG A 33 19.73 25.10 -7.19
C ARG A 33 20.85 24.05 -7.06
N ILE A 34 21.04 23.54 -5.87
CA ILE A 34 21.82 22.34 -5.57
C ILE A 34 20.80 21.24 -5.31
N PRO A 35 20.80 20.13 -6.07
CA PRO A 35 19.83 19.06 -5.87
C PRO A 35 19.86 18.54 -4.42
N ARG A 36 18.74 18.68 -3.71
CA ARG A 36 18.57 18.15 -2.36
C ARG A 36 17.50 17.07 -2.37
N PRO A 37 17.65 16.00 -1.58
CA PRO A 37 16.63 14.96 -1.48
C PRO A 37 15.36 15.52 -0.83
N GLY A 38 14.19 15.12 -1.34
CA GLY A 38 12.89 15.38 -0.74
C GLY A 38 12.45 14.26 0.20
N GLU A 39 11.22 14.36 0.74
CA GLU A 39 10.64 13.43 1.71
C GLU A 39 10.65 11.98 1.22
N ILE A 40 10.42 11.75 -0.08
CA ILE A 40 10.48 10.42 -0.71
C ILE A 40 11.87 9.78 -0.51
N SER A 41 12.94 10.53 -0.76
CA SER A 41 14.31 10.03 -0.60
C SER A 41 14.70 9.91 0.87
N LEU A 42 14.20 10.80 1.72
CA LEU A 42 14.44 10.78 3.17
C LEU A 42 13.74 9.60 3.86
N ALA A 43 12.69 9.04 3.24
CA ALA A 43 12.01 7.84 3.70
C ALA A 43 12.73 6.52 3.32
N HIS A 44 13.89 6.58 2.65
CA HIS A 44 14.61 5.39 2.19
C HIS A 44 14.83 4.36 3.30
N HIS A 45 14.46 3.10 3.04
CA HIS A 45 14.40 1.98 4.00
C HIS A 45 13.53 2.22 5.24
N GLY A 46 12.62 3.18 5.17
CA GLY A 46 11.67 3.54 6.22
C GLY A 46 10.23 3.54 5.73
N VAL A 47 9.44 4.45 6.30
CA VAL A 47 8.02 4.62 6.02
C VAL A 47 7.77 6.06 5.54
N LEU A 48 7.04 6.19 4.44
CA LEU A 48 6.41 7.43 4.02
C LEU A 48 4.91 7.32 4.33
N PHE A 49 4.44 8.09 5.30
CA PHE A 49 3.03 8.14 5.68
C PHE A 49 2.37 9.38 5.07
N LEU A 50 1.31 9.19 4.32
CA LEU A 50 0.54 10.27 3.70
C LEU A 50 -0.89 10.22 4.19
N ASP A 51 -1.21 11.07 5.14
CA ASP A 51 -2.58 11.24 5.60
C ASP A 51 -3.37 12.11 4.62
N GLU A 52 -4.67 11.87 4.50
CA GLU A 52 -5.55 12.58 3.57
C GLU A 52 -5.00 12.58 2.13
N LEU A 53 -4.56 11.42 1.63
CA LEU A 53 -3.90 11.28 0.33
C LEU A 53 -4.58 12.04 -0.82
N PRO A 54 -5.93 12.08 -0.97
CA PRO A 54 -6.58 12.85 -2.02
C PRO A 54 -6.47 14.37 -1.88
N GLU A 55 -6.05 14.90 -0.72
CA GLU A 55 -5.89 16.34 -0.51
C GLU A 55 -4.51 16.86 -0.95
N PHE A 56 -3.56 15.96 -1.17
CA PHE A 56 -2.29 16.34 -1.81
C PHE A 56 -2.53 16.84 -3.23
N ARG A 57 -1.72 17.78 -3.67
CA ARG A 57 -1.75 18.24 -5.06
C ARG A 57 -1.44 17.10 -6.01
N ARG A 58 -2.20 17.00 -7.09
CA ARG A 58 -2.08 15.91 -8.07
C ARG A 58 -0.64 15.66 -8.55
N PRO A 59 0.19 16.69 -8.88
CA PRO A 59 1.59 16.44 -9.27
C PRO A 59 2.41 15.73 -8.18
N VAL A 60 2.17 16.07 -6.89
CA VAL A 60 2.83 15.42 -5.73
C VAL A 60 2.48 13.94 -5.66
N VAL A 61 1.21 13.62 -5.81
CA VAL A 61 0.70 12.23 -5.77
C VAL A 61 1.22 11.42 -6.96
N GLU A 62 1.18 11.99 -8.16
CA GLU A 62 1.68 11.33 -9.37
C GLU A 62 3.20 11.10 -9.35
N ALA A 63 3.95 11.97 -8.67
CA ALA A 63 5.40 11.82 -8.51
C ALA A 63 5.81 10.57 -7.72
N LEU A 64 4.90 9.96 -6.94
CA LEU A 64 5.14 8.70 -6.22
C LEU A 64 5.26 7.49 -7.16
N ARG A 65 4.73 7.57 -8.39
CA ARG A 65 4.66 6.42 -9.30
C ARG A 65 6.02 5.85 -9.65
N GLN A 66 6.98 6.70 -10.00
CA GLN A 66 8.33 6.26 -10.37
C GLN A 66 9.09 5.69 -9.17
N PRO A 67 9.15 6.35 -8.00
CA PRO A 67 9.77 5.81 -6.80
C PRO A 67 9.24 4.44 -6.37
N LEU A 68 7.92 4.25 -6.42
CA LEU A 68 7.28 2.97 -6.07
C LEU A 68 7.62 1.83 -7.04
N GLU A 69 7.97 2.15 -8.28
CA GLU A 69 8.33 1.15 -9.31
C GLU A 69 9.83 0.90 -9.35
N GLU A 70 10.64 1.96 -9.36
CA GLU A 70 12.09 1.89 -9.59
C GLU A 70 12.93 1.88 -8.29
N GLY A 71 12.33 2.25 -7.14
CA GLY A 71 13.06 2.40 -5.88
C GLY A 71 14.12 3.50 -5.92
N ALA A 72 14.02 4.42 -6.87
CA ALA A 72 14.93 5.55 -7.05
C ALA A 72 14.20 6.73 -7.69
N ILE A 73 14.72 7.94 -7.44
CA ILE A 73 14.25 9.17 -8.06
C ILE A 73 15.42 9.91 -8.71
N ALA A 74 15.22 10.37 -9.93
CA ALA A 74 16.22 11.14 -10.66
C ALA A 74 15.86 12.63 -10.65
N LEU A 75 16.73 13.46 -10.10
CA LEU A 75 16.62 14.91 -10.14
C LEU A 75 17.53 15.44 -11.21
N GLY A 76 16.94 15.78 -12.37
CA GLY A 76 17.69 16.32 -13.52
C GLY A 76 17.74 17.84 -13.51
N ARG A 77 18.89 18.40 -13.87
CA ARG A 77 19.07 19.79 -14.32
C ARG A 77 19.93 19.81 -15.58
N ALA A 78 19.98 20.96 -16.23
CA ALA A 78 20.62 21.14 -17.53
C ALA A 78 22.04 20.55 -17.64
N THR A 79 22.78 20.45 -16.53
CA THR A 79 24.19 19.98 -16.53
C THR A 79 24.41 18.74 -15.64
N THR A 80 23.47 18.36 -14.77
CA THR A 80 23.71 17.28 -13.80
C THR A 80 22.43 16.57 -13.45
N THR A 81 22.43 15.24 -13.53
CA THR A 81 21.36 14.39 -13.00
C THR A 81 21.88 13.64 -11.76
N VAL A 82 21.21 13.83 -10.64
CA VAL A 82 21.50 13.11 -9.39
C VAL A 82 20.40 12.09 -9.15
N ARG A 83 20.78 10.84 -8.92
CA ARG A 83 19.84 9.76 -8.59
C ARG A 83 19.91 9.47 -7.09
N TYR A 84 18.76 9.60 -6.42
CA TYR A 84 18.60 9.28 -5.02
C TYR A 84 17.87 7.94 -4.86
N PRO A 85 18.35 7.01 -4.02
CA PRO A 85 17.61 5.81 -3.69
C PRO A 85 16.38 6.18 -2.83
N CYS A 86 15.26 5.50 -3.07
CA CYS A 86 14.01 5.76 -2.36
C CYS A 86 13.13 4.49 -2.23
N ARG A 87 13.71 3.40 -1.76
CA ARG A 87 12.95 2.20 -1.38
C ARG A 87 12.33 2.44 -0.01
N PHE A 88 11.01 2.60 0.06
CA PHE A 88 10.26 2.88 1.28
C PHE A 88 8.96 2.08 1.29
N MET A 89 8.35 1.93 2.45
CA MET A 89 6.98 1.48 2.60
C MET A 89 6.07 2.71 2.51
N LEU A 90 5.18 2.74 1.52
CA LEU A 90 4.11 3.74 1.46
C LEU A 90 2.96 3.27 2.35
N VAL A 91 2.56 4.12 3.28
CA VAL A 91 1.31 4.00 4.03
C VAL A 91 0.50 5.26 3.77
N ALA A 92 -0.72 5.12 3.28
CA ALA A 92 -1.57 6.25 2.98
C ALA A 92 -2.95 6.05 3.59
N ALA A 93 -3.54 7.12 4.09
CA ALA A 93 -4.89 7.15 4.59
C ALA A 93 -5.77 8.08 3.75
N MET A 94 -7.04 7.74 3.61
CA MET A 94 -8.03 8.58 2.95
C MET A 94 -9.42 8.32 3.50
N ASN A 95 -10.26 9.33 3.50
CA ASN A 95 -11.68 9.18 3.79
C ASN A 95 -12.41 8.48 2.61
N PRO A 96 -13.55 7.80 2.85
CA PRO A 96 -14.30 7.12 1.79
C PRO A 96 -14.97 8.11 0.81
N CYS A 97 -15.20 9.35 1.24
CA CYS A 97 -15.81 10.43 0.47
C CYS A 97 -15.43 11.80 1.07
N PRO A 98 -15.77 12.94 0.42
CA PRO A 98 -15.44 14.28 0.93
C PRO A 98 -15.99 14.60 2.33
N CYS A 99 -17.17 14.10 2.71
CA CYS A 99 -17.72 14.31 4.04
C CYS A 99 -17.27 13.27 5.08
N GLY A 100 -16.62 12.17 4.66
CA GLY A 100 -16.14 11.11 5.54
C GLY A 100 -17.17 10.02 5.91
N TYR A 101 -18.45 10.22 5.65
CA TYR A 101 -19.53 9.36 6.18
C TYR A 101 -20.07 8.31 5.18
N LEU A 102 -19.44 8.09 4.04
CA LEU A 102 -19.89 7.05 3.11
C LEU A 102 -19.68 5.66 3.73
N GLY A 103 -20.78 4.95 3.98
CA GLY A 103 -20.79 3.65 4.65
C GLY A 103 -20.83 3.73 6.18
N ASP A 104 -20.88 4.91 6.76
CA ASP A 104 -21.11 5.08 8.21
C ASP A 104 -22.56 4.70 8.56
N VAL A 105 -22.74 3.89 9.62
CA VAL A 105 -24.07 3.44 10.08
C VAL A 105 -24.79 4.48 10.94
N ARG A 106 -24.07 5.48 11.46
CA ARG A 106 -24.60 6.49 12.40
C ARG A 106 -24.86 7.85 11.75
N HIS A 107 -24.15 8.12 10.65
CA HIS A 107 -24.23 9.40 9.96
C HIS A 107 -24.53 9.19 8.48
N GLU A 108 -25.51 9.91 7.97
CA GLU A 108 -25.85 9.87 6.56
C GLU A 108 -24.82 10.63 5.72
N CYS A 109 -24.35 9.98 4.64
CA CYS A 109 -23.47 10.62 3.68
C CYS A 109 -24.26 11.57 2.77
N LEU A 110 -23.95 12.85 2.83
CA LEU A 110 -24.60 13.89 2.00
C LEU A 110 -23.93 14.12 0.65
N CYS A 111 -22.89 13.35 0.33
CA CYS A 111 -22.17 13.50 -0.94
C CYS A 111 -22.96 12.90 -2.09
N SER A 112 -23.13 13.67 -3.18
CA SER A 112 -23.68 13.11 -4.42
C SER A 112 -22.70 12.07 -5.03
N PRO A 113 -23.21 11.10 -5.83
CA PRO A 113 -22.35 10.14 -6.53
C PRO A 113 -21.21 10.79 -7.32
N ARG A 114 -21.49 11.92 -8.00
CA ARG A 114 -20.47 12.70 -8.73
C ARG A 114 -19.39 13.29 -7.83
N GLN A 115 -19.73 13.73 -6.61
CA GLN A 115 -18.73 14.23 -5.66
C GLN A 115 -17.82 13.11 -5.17
N ILE A 116 -18.37 11.92 -4.89
CA ILE A 116 -17.61 10.74 -4.47
C ILE A 116 -16.66 10.30 -5.59
N GLU A 117 -17.18 10.18 -6.81
CA GLU A 117 -16.39 9.82 -7.99
C GLU A 117 -15.25 10.81 -8.23
N ARG A 118 -15.53 12.12 -8.22
CA ARG A 118 -14.53 13.17 -8.39
C ARG A 118 -13.47 13.15 -7.29
N TYR A 119 -13.84 12.84 -6.05
CA TYR A 119 -12.92 12.71 -4.93
C TYR A 119 -11.97 11.52 -5.14
N ARG A 120 -12.51 10.35 -5.46
CA ARG A 120 -11.74 9.14 -5.73
C ARG A 120 -10.85 9.28 -6.98
N ALA A 121 -11.32 9.97 -8.01
CA ALA A 121 -10.57 10.23 -9.24
C ALA A 121 -9.35 11.15 -9.06
N ARG A 122 -9.15 11.75 -7.88
CA ARG A 122 -7.88 12.43 -7.54
C ARG A 122 -6.72 11.45 -7.48
N LEU A 123 -6.99 10.18 -7.16
CA LEU A 123 -6.02 9.09 -7.23
C LEU A 123 -6.13 8.39 -8.58
N SER A 124 -5.03 8.38 -9.33
CA SER A 124 -5.03 7.73 -10.64
C SER A 124 -5.01 6.21 -10.51
N GLY A 125 -5.68 5.50 -11.43
CA GLY A 125 -5.61 4.05 -11.52
C GLY A 125 -4.16 3.52 -11.55
N PRO A 126 -3.26 4.11 -12.37
CA PRO A 126 -1.85 3.73 -12.36
C PRO A 126 -1.12 3.88 -11.03
N LEU A 127 -1.53 4.79 -10.14
CA LEU A 127 -0.98 4.87 -8.79
C LEU A 127 -1.56 3.77 -7.89
N LEU A 128 -2.89 3.59 -7.91
CA LEU A 128 -3.57 2.53 -7.14
C LEU A 128 -3.04 1.14 -7.53
N ASP A 129 -2.78 0.91 -8.80
CA ASP A 129 -2.12 -0.31 -9.28
C ASP A 129 -0.77 -0.58 -8.61
N ARG A 130 -0.10 0.44 -8.07
CA ARG A 130 1.22 0.33 -7.40
C ARG A 130 1.13 0.16 -5.89
N ILE A 131 -0.04 0.35 -5.32
CA ILE A 131 -0.31 0.07 -3.90
C ILE A 131 -0.73 -1.39 -3.77
N ASP A 132 -0.05 -2.15 -2.91
CA ASP A 132 -0.25 -3.60 -2.82
C ASP A 132 -1.53 -3.97 -2.07
N LEU A 133 -1.88 -3.21 -1.03
CA LEU A 133 -2.98 -3.50 -0.12
C LEU A 133 -3.92 -2.30 -0.02
N HIS A 134 -5.21 -2.53 -0.23
CA HIS A 134 -6.28 -1.57 0.03
C HIS A 134 -7.14 -2.11 1.16
N ILE A 135 -7.27 -1.36 2.26
CA ILE A 135 -7.95 -1.80 3.47
C ILE A 135 -9.06 -0.79 3.78
N GLU A 136 -10.29 -1.28 3.92
CA GLU A 136 -11.39 -0.48 4.47
C GLU A 136 -11.41 -0.67 5.99
N VAL A 137 -11.34 0.44 6.72
CA VAL A 137 -11.41 0.46 8.18
C VAL A 137 -12.81 0.95 8.56
N PRO A 138 -13.64 0.08 9.15
CA PRO A 138 -14.97 0.48 9.60
C PRO A 138 -14.91 1.46 10.76
N ALA A 139 -16.01 2.19 10.99
CA ALA A 139 -16.14 3.02 12.18
C ALA A 139 -16.09 2.17 13.45
N VAL A 140 -15.39 2.64 14.47
CA VAL A 140 -15.28 1.97 15.77
C VAL A 140 -16.58 2.22 16.55
N GLU A 141 -17.15 1.17 17.12
CA GLU A 141 -18.32 1.28 18.02
C GLU A 141 -17.92 1.96 19.34
N VAL A 142 -18.83 2.78 19.91
CA VAL A 142 -18.55 3.48 21.17
C VAL A 142 -18.32 2.49 22.32
N SER A 143 -19.00 1.33 22.27
CA SER A 143 -18.78 0.20 23.18
C SER A 143 -17.34 -0.30 23.18
N ASP A 144 -16.69 -0.31 22.01
CA ASP A 144 -15.32 -0.78 21.85
C ASP A 144 -14.30 0.24 22.36
N LEU A 145 -14.67 1.53 22.41
CA LEU A 145 -13.83 2.59 22.98
C LEU A 145 -13.85 2.62 24.51
N ALA A 146 -14.91 2.06 25.13
CA ALA A 146 -15.10 2.08 26.58
C ALA A 146 -14.43 0.90 27.29
N ILE A 147 -13.86 -0.05 26.56
CA ILE A 147 -13.20 -1.24 27.13
C ILE A 147 -11.70 -0.96 27.18
N ASP A 148 -11.19 -0.66 28.36
CA ASP A 148 -9.74 -0.44 28.60
C ASP A 148 -8.87 -1.67 28.31
N GLU A 149 -9.49 -2.86 28.26
CA GLU A 149 -8.84 -4.11 27.88
C GLU A 149 -9.70 -4.90 26.90
N HIS A 150 -9.25 -5.03 25.66
CA HIS A 150 -9.76 -6.06 24.75
C HIS A 150 -9.00 -7.36 24.99
N PRO A 151 -9.54 -8.32 25.77
CA PRO A 151 -8.81 -9.53 26.15
C PRO A 151 -8.45 -10.45 24.97
N GLN A 152 -8.97 -10.16 23.78
CA GLN A 152 -8.73 -10.92 22.55
C GLN A 152 -7.77 -10.20 21.56
N ALA A 153 -7.35 -8.97 21.83
CA ALA A 153 -6.47 -8.24 20.93
C ALA A 153 -5.02 -8.76 21.04
N GLU A 154 -4.43 -9.13 19.90
CA GLU A 154 -3.03 -9.51 19.85
C GLU A 154 -2.13 -8.29 20.19
N SER A 155 -1.17 -8.50 21.09
CA SER A 155 -0.16 -7.48 21.39
C SER A 155 0.80 -7.28 20.22
N SER A 156 1.40 -6.08 20.13
CA SER A 156 2.45 -5.81 19.15
C SER A 156 3.62 -6.79 19.24
N ALA A 157 3.94 -7.29 20.44
CA ALA A 157 4.99 -8.28 20.63
C ALA A 157 4.64 -9.63 20.00
N GLN A 158 3.41 -10.11 20.13
CA GLN A 158 2.94 -11.35 19.50
C GLN A 158 2.93 -11.22 17.97
N ILE A 159 2.46 -10.09 17.44
CA ILE A 159 2.51 -9.79 15.99
C ILE A 159 3.95 -9.76 15.49
N ALA A 160 4.87 -9.14 16.24
CA ALA A 160 6.29 -9.04 15.86
C ALA A 160 6.96 -10.41 15.74
N VAL A 161 6.65 -11.37 16.60
CA VAL A 161 7.17 -12.75 16.50
C VAL A 161 6.75 -13.42 15.21
N ARG A 162 5.46 -13.31 14.84
CA ARG A 162 4.90 -13.88 13.62
C ARG A 162 5.50 -13.23 12.36
N VAL A 163 5.65 -11.90 12.39
CA VAL A 163 6.27 -11.15 11.30
C VAL A 163 7.75 -11.52 11.13
N GLU A 164 8.51 -11.66 12.22
CA GLU A 164 9.92 -12.02 12.16
C GLU A 164 10.11 -13.45 11.62
N ALA A 165 9.26 -14.40 12.00
CA ALA A 165 9.29 -15.74 11.44
C ALA A 165 9.05 -15.75 9.91
N ALA A 166 8.08 -14.96 9.43
CA ALA A 166 7.83 -14.79 7.99
C ALA A 166 9.02 -14.12 7.29
N ARG A 167 9.61 -13.08 7.89
CA ARG A 167 10.82 -12.42 7.40
C ARG A 167 12.01 -13.35 7.28
N GLN A 168 12.19 -14.26 8.23
CA GLN A 168 13.27 -15.24 8.20
C GLN A 168 13.11 -16.20 7.02
N ARG A 169 11.88 -16.67 6.71
CA ARG A 169 11.60 -17.48 5.52
C ARG A 169 11.96 -16.73 4.24
N GLN A 170 11.63 -15.45 4.16
CA GLN A 170 11.98 -14.63 3.00
C GLN A 170 13.49 -14.44 2.87
N ARG A 171 14.21 -14.17 3.95
CA ARG A 171 15.68 -14.07 3.95
C ARG A 171 16.33 -15.38 3.46
N GLN A 172 15.83 -16.53 3.89
CA GLN A 172 16.30 -17.83 3.41
C GLN A 172 16.02 -18.03 1.92
N ARG A 173 14.79 -17.68 1.47
CA ARG A 173 14.37 -17.77 0.06
C ARG A 173 15.26 -16.95 -0.86
N PHE A 174 15.66 -15.77 -0.45
CA PHE A 174 16.43 -14.83 -1.25
C PHE A 174 17.92 -14.77 -0.89
N ALA A 175 18.44 -15.70 -0.09
CA ALA A 175 19.83 -15.69 0.37
C ALA A 175 20.86 -15.63 -0.77
N GLN A 176 20.51 -16.18 -1.95
CA GLN A 176 21.36 -16.20 -3.14
C GLN A 176 20.91 -15.20 -4.22
N VAL A 177 19.92 -14.36 -3.96
CA VAL A 177 19.38 -13.40 -4.93
C VAL A 177 19.86 -11.99 -4.57
N ALA A 178 20.67 -11.42 -5.44
CA ALA A 178 21.16 -10.06 -5.23
C ALA A 178 20.01 -9.04 -5.20
N ASN A 179 20.08 -8.07 -4.28
CA ASN A 179 19.16 -6.94 -4.16
C ASN A 179 17.68 -7.29 -3.90
N THR A 180 17.37 -8.53 -3.49
CA THR A 180 16.02 -8.97 -3.12
C THR A 180 16.04 -9.48 -1.68
N HIS A 181 15.29 -8.84 -0.79
CA HIS A 181 15.26 -9.15 0.64
C HIS A 181 13.87 -9.55 1.15
N CYS A 182 12.84 -9.33 0.35
CA CYS A 182 11.45 -9.65 0.68
C CYS A 182 10.62 -9.94 -0.58
N ASN A 183 9.43 -10.51 -0.37
CA ASN A 183 8.54 -10.86 -1.48
C ASN A 183 8.11 -9.65 -2.32
N ALA A 184 7.98 -8.45 -1.72
CA ALA A 184 7.61 -7.24 -2.43
C ALA A 184 8.66 -6.84 -3.50
N GLU A 185 9.93 -7.17 -3.29
CA GLU A 185 11.03 -6.82 -4.19
C GLU A 185 11.23 -7.83 -5.33
N MET A 186 10.46 -8.93 -5.36
CA MET A 186 10.56 -9.91 -6.47
C MET A 186 10.24 -9.24 -7.80
N GLU A 187 11.08 -9.48 -8.78
CA GLU A 187 10.76 -9.22 -10.19
C GLU A 187 9.90 -10.37 -10.75
N SER A 188 9.37 -10.21 -11.97
CA SER A 188 8.50 -11.21 -12.60
C SER A 188 9.11 -12.61 -12.69
N ALA A 189 10.43 -12.72 -12.80
CA ALA A 189 11.14 -14.01 -12.76
C ALA A 189 11.00 -14.65 -11.36
N GLY A 190 11.23 -13.90 -10.29
CA GLY A 190 11.06 -14.35 -8.91
C GLY A 190 9.61 -14.74 -8.60
N VAL A 191 8.64 -13.96 -9.10
CA VAL A 191 7.20 -14.31 -8.97
C VAL A 191 6.92 -15.67 -9.62
N ARG A 192 7.41 -15.92 -10.82
CA ARG A 192 7.26 -17.24 -11.47
C ARG A 192 7.92 -18.37 -10.70
N GLN A 193 9.09 -18.13 -10.12
CA GLN A 193 9.86 -19.14 -9.38
C GLN A 193 9.26 -19.46 -8.01
N HIS A 194 8.83 -18.45 -7.25
CA HIS A 194 8.48 -18.61 -5.84
C HIS A 194 6.96 -18.56 -5.54
N CYS A 195 6.16 -18.12 -6.52
CA CYS A 195 4.71 -18.07 -6.39
C CYS A 195 3.97 -19.09 -7.27
N ARG A 196 4.68 -19.87 -8.06
CA ARG A 196 4.11 -20.91 -8.93
C ARG A 196 4.83 -22.26 -8.72
N PRO A 197 4.18 -23.42 -9.04
CA PRO A 197 2.80 -23.51 -9.52
C PRO A 197 1.79 -23.24 -8.40
N LEU A 198 0.66 -22.66 -8.76
CA LEU A 198 -0.53 -22.65 -7.92
C LEU A 198 -1.27 -23.98 -8.09
N ASP A 199 -1.99 -24.42 -7.06
CA ASP A 199 -2.95 -25.50 -7.23
C ASP A 199 -4.14 -25.08 -8.10
N THR A 200 -4.91 -26.03 -8.60
CA THR A 200 -6.03 -25.75 -9.52
C THR A 200 -7.08 -24.80 -8.90
N PRO A 201 -7.49 -24.95 -7.63
CA PRO A 201 -8.44 -24.02 -7.01
C PRO A 201 -7.91 -22.59 -6.93
N ALA A 202 -6.65 -22.39 -6.50
CA ALA A 202 -6.02 -21.08 -6.40
C ALA A 202 -5.86 -20.41 -7.78
N ALA A 203 -5.46 -21.16 -8.79
CA ALA A 203 -5.33 -20.67 -10.16
C ALA A 203 -6.69 -20.27 -10.75
N THR A 204 -7.74 -21.03 -10.50
CA THR A 204 -9.10 -20.74 -10.95
C THR A 204 -9.65 -19.48 -10.28
N LEU A 205 -9.47 -19.37 -8.95
CA LEU A 205 -9.88 -18.19 -8.21
C LEU A 205 -9.17 -16.92 -8.70
N LEU A 206 -7.85 -16.99 -8.88
CA LEU A 206 -7.07 -15.86 -9.38
C LEU A 206 -7.55 -15.41 -10.76
N ARG A 207 -7.79 -16.35 -11.68
CA ARG A 207 -8.30 -16.04 -13.02
C ARG A 207 -9.68 -15.37 -12.96
N ALA A 208 -10.62 -15.94 -12.20
CA ALA A 208 -11.94 -15.37 -12.02
C ALA A 208 -11.90 -13.96 -11.41
N ALA A 209 -10.99 -13.71 -10.44
CA ALA A 209 -10.79 -12.39 -9.87
C ALA A 209 -10.24 -11.39 -10.90
N MET A 210 -9.26 -11.81 -11.71
CA MET A 210 -8.68 -10.98 -12.78
C MET A 210 -9.76 -10.56 -13.81
N GLU A 211 -10.57 -11.49 -14.25
CA GLU A 211 -11.66 -11.25 -15.21
C GLU A 211 -12.74 -10.35 -14.60
N ARG A 212 -13.22 -10.68 -13.39
CA ARG A 212 -14.32 -9.97 -12.73
C ARG A 212 -13.97 -8.53 -12.35
N LEU A 213 -12.74 -8.29 -11.91
CA LEU A 213 -12.29 -6.98 -11.45
C LEU A 213 -11.56 -6.19 -12.55
N GLY A 214 -11.35 -6.76 -13.73
CA GLY A 214 -10.63 -6.11 -14.82
C GLY A 214 -9.19 -5.76 -14.49
N LEU A 215 -8.50 -6.62 -13.69
CA LEU A 215 -7.19 -6.32 -13.13
C LEU A 215 -6.08 -6.38 -14.18
N SER A 216 -5.09 -5.50 -14.03
CA SER A 216 -3.91 -5.46 -14.89
C SER A 216 -2.95 -6.62 -14.62
N ALA A 217 -2.03 -6.89 -15.56
CA ALA A 217 -0.94 -7.86 -15.34
C ALA A 217 -0.05 -7.48 -14.13
N ARG A 218 0.08 -6.19 -13.83
CA ARG A 218 0.79 -5.71 -12.62
C ARG A 218 0.04 -6.11 -11.35
N ALA A 219 -1.28 -5.93 -11.32
CA ALA A 219 -2.12 -6.35 -10.21
C ALA A 219 -2.03 -7.86 -9.97
N HIS A 220 -1.98 -8.68 -11.04
CA HIS A 220 -1.75 -10.12 -10.96
C HIS A 220 -0.47 -10.46 -10.18
N ASP A 221 0.68 -9.87 -10.57
CA ASP A 221 1.95 -10.16 -9.90
C ASP A 221 1.94 -9.67 -8.44
N ARG A 222 1.25 -8.55 -8.15
CA ARG A 222 1.08 -8.06 -6.77
C ARG A 222 0.25 -9.00 -5.92
N ILE A 223 -0.88 -9.47 -6.43
CA ILE A 223 -1.70 -10.49 -5.73
C ILE A 223 -0.85 -11.71 -5.40
N LEU A 224 -0.04 -12.19 -6.32
CA LEU A 224 0.85 -13.34 -6.07
C LEU A 224 1.90 -13.05 -4.99
N LYS A 225 2.52 -11.86 -4.98
CA LYS A 225 3.47 -11.46 -3.94
C LYS A 225 2.81 -11.36 -2.56
N VAL A 226 1.60 -10.81 -2.50
CA VAL A 226 0.79 -10.73 -1.27
C VAL A 226 0.40 -12.14 -0.82
N SER A 227 -0.12 -13.00 -1.72
CA SER A 227 -0.46 -14.40 -1.42
C SER A 227 0.75 -15.17 -0.88
N ARG A 228 1.96 -14.97 -1.44
CA ARG A 228 3.18 -15.57 -0.93
C ARG A 228 3.51 -15.07 0.47
N THR A 229 3.28 -13.80 0.75
CA THR A 229 3.53 -13.20 2.08
C THR A 229 2.53 -13.73 3.11
N ILE A 230 1.26 -13.87 2.75
CA ILE A 230 0.23 -14.48 3.61
C ILE A 230 0.60 -15.94 3.90
N ALA A 231 1.02 -16.71 2.89
CA ALA A 231 1.48 -18.08 3.08
C ALA A 231 2.74 -18.18 3.98
N ASP A 232 3.67 -17.21 3.88
CA ASP A 232 4.83 -17.14 4.78
C ASP A 232 4.41 -16.85 6.23
N LEU A 233 3.42 -15.98 6.45
CA LEU A 233 2.83 -15.71 7.76
C LEU A 233 2.12 -16.93 8.34
N ALA A 234 1.43 -17.70 7.48
CA ALA A 234 0.77 -18.96 7.84
C ALA A 234 1.73 -20.16 7.94
N ALA A 235 3.04 -19.95 7.80
CA ALA A 235 4.07 -21.00 7.76
C ALA A 235 3.82 -22.07 6.67
N SER A 236 3.11 -21.73 5.59
CA SER A 236 2.80 -22.61 4.48
C SER A 236 3.89 -22.56 3.41
N GLU A 237 4.39 -23.72 2.98
CA GLU A 237 5.36 -23.81 1.89
C GLU A 237 4.74 -23.44 0.53
N ARG A 238 3.47 -23.76 0.33
CA ARG A 238 2.74 -23.52 -0.92
C ARG A 238 1.70 -22.43 -0.74
N ILE A 239 1.47 -21.68 -1.81
CA ILE A 239 0.33 -20.79 -1.88
C ILE A 239 -0.92 -21.63 -2.14
N ARG A 240 -1.91 -21.53 -1.25
CA ARG A 240 -3.19 -22.20 -1.32
C ARG A 240 -4.30 -21.21 -1.69
N VAL A 241 -5.49 -21.74 -1.95
CA VAL A 241 -6.66 -20.94 -2.36
C VAL A 241 -7.04 -19.88 -1.33
N GLU A 242 -6.94 -20.17 -0.02
CA GLU A 242 -7.22 -19.22 1.05
C GLU A 242 -6.28 -18.02 1.03
N HIS A 243 -4.99 -18.22 0.73
CA HIS A 243 -4.02 -17.13 0.64
C HIS A 243 -4.29 -16.22 -0.56
N VAL A 244 -4.75 -16.79 -1.70
CA VAL A 244 -5.14 -16.02 -2.88
C VAL A 244 -6.45 -15.28 -2.62
N ALA A 245 -7.41 -15.92 -1.95
CA ALA A 245 -8.69 -15.30 -1.59
C ALA A 245 -8.49 -14.06 -0.72
N GLU A 246 -7.67 -14.15 0.31
CA GLU A 246 -7.32 -13.03 1.18
C GLU A 246 -6.58 -11.93 0.40
N ALA A 247 -5.59 -12.28 -0.43
CA ALA A 247 -4.85 -11.30 -1.23
C ALA A 247 -5.75 -10.53 -2.21
N VAL A 248 -6.77 -11.18 -2.78
CA VAL A 248 -7.77 -10.53 -3.67
C VAL A 248 -8.68 -9.57 -2.89
N GLN A 249 -8.99 -9.86 -1.63
CA GLN A 249 -9.80 -8.95 -0.80
C GLN A 249 -9.11 -7.61 -0.58
N TYR A 250 -7.78 -7.60 -0.50
CA TYR A 250 -6.98 -6.36 -0.39
C TYR A 250 -6.91 -5.53 -1.68
N ARG A 251 -7.73 -5.84 -2.68
CA ARG A 251 -7.87 -5.05 -3.93
C ARG A 251 -9.23 -4.37 -4.01
N CYS A 252 -9.80 -3.93 -2.89
CA CYS A 252 -11.16 -3.37 -2.83
C CYS A 252 -11.33 -2.08 -3.67
N LEU A 253 -10.30 -1.24 -3.79
CA LEU A 253 -10.37 0.00 -4.58
C LEU A 253 -10.30 -0.23 -6.10
N ASP A 254 -9.92 -1.42 -6.56
CA ASP A 254 -9.95 -1.78 -7.98
C ASP A 254 -11.35 -2.18 -8.45
N ARG A 255 -12.30 -2.33 -7.51
CA ARG A 255 -13.69 -2.64 -7.85
C ARG A 255 -14.35 -1.41 -8.46
N PRO A 256 -15.12 -1.56 -9.57
CA PRO A 256 -15.97 -0.48 -10.03
C PRO A 256 -16.90 -0.08 -8.89
N THR A 257 -17.04 1.22 -8.66
CA THR A 257 -17.89 1.77 -7.60
C THR A 257 -19.32 1.29 -7.82
N GLN A 258 -19.75 0.25 -7.12
CA GLN A 258 -21.16 -0.09 -7.08
C GLN A 258 -21.85 1.05 -6.34
N ALA A 259 -22.80 1.71 -7.00
CA ALA A 259 -23.73 2.59 -6.32
C ALA A 259 -24.35 1.80 -5.16
N PRO A 260 -24.48 2.39 -3.94
CA PRO A 260 -25.11 1.71 -2.83
C PRO A 260 -26.45 1.16 -3.31
N LEU A 261 -26.69 -0.14 -3.15
CA LEU A 261 -27.97 -0.76 -3.34
C LEU A 261 -28.95 0.01 -2.44
N ARG A 262 -29.78 0.86 -3.04
CA ARG A 262 -30.93 1.42 -2.36
C ARG A 262 -31.71 0.21 -1.85
N SER A 263 -31.80 0.06 -0.54
CA SER A 263 -32.70 -0.89 0.07
C SER A 263 -34.12 -0.58 -0.42
N SER A 264 -34.58 -1.39 -1.35
CA SER A 264 -35.97 -1.43 -1.81
C SER A 264 -36.82 -2.10 -0.71
N LEU A 265 -36.90 -1.44 0.45
CA LEU A 265 -37.81 -1.80 1.53
C LEU A 265 -38.48 -0.52 2.01
N GLN A 266 -39.36 0.02 1.16
CA GLN A 266 -40.46 0.91 1.57
C GLN A 266 -41.36 1.13 0.35
N GLU A 267 -42.18 0.10 0.06
CA GLU A 267 -43.49 0.27 -0.58
C GLU A 267 -44.26 -1.03 -0.38
N SER A 268 -44.91 -1.13 0.75
CA SER A 268 -46.12 -1.96 0.96
C SER A 268 -46.64 -1.66 2.38
N GLY A 269 -47.59 -0.73 2.47
CA GLY A 269 -48.30 -0.43 3.70
C GLY A 269 -49.18 0.77 3.49
#